data_80c35aa8b59c1851802e22998fff88bd
#
_entry.id   80c35aa8b59c1851802e22998fff88bd
#
_cell.length_a   1.000
_cell.length_b   1.000
_cell.length_c   1.000
_cell.angle_alpha   90.00
_cell.angle_beta   90.00
_cell.angle_gamma   90.00
#
_symmetry.space_group_name_H-M   'P 1'
#
loop_
_entity.id
_entity.type
_entity.pdbx_description
1 polymer ?
#
loop_
_entity_poly.entity_id
_entity_poly.type
_entity_poly.pdbx_seq_one_letter_code
_entity_poly.pdbx_strand_id
1 'polypeptide(L)'
;MSRDIGCPSCGAAVRTRMWPGVCAQERPELRAKMLDETFFDWTCPECGYSAQFEYPCLYHDRERKFMVYLAPSGSGREFQPVDVGEKFPQLADVKKRVVATPAELKEKILIFEAGLDDYAVELVKYALADVLAEKSVQKAVQGYFSYADEQTNRICFAFFPEGEGGPVMRKTSMDAYRKSLEIAREHRRPEENSFVPVDAVTAKNILDEYREDAG
;
A
#
# COMPACT_ATOMS: atom_id res chain seq x y z
N MET A 1 -16.85 14.80 2.79
CA MET A 1 -17.85 14.92 3.88
C MET A 1 -17.25 15.66 5.05
N SER A 2 -18.08 16.15 6.01
CA SER A 2 -17.54 16.77 7.23
C SER A 2 -18.07 16.06 8.46
N ARG A 3 -17.21 15.88 9.47
CA ARG A 3 -17.58 15.30 10.78
C ARG A 3 -17.01 16.17 11.90
N ASP A 4 -17.68 16.13 13.06
CA ASP A 4 -17.15 16.75 14.26
C ASP A 4 -16.21 15.76 14.94
N ILE A 5 -14.95 16.18 15.15
CA ILE A 5 -13.89 15.40 15.80
C ILE A 5 -13.60 16.07 17.14
N GLY A 6 -13.66 15.29 18.21
CA GLY A 6 -13.25 15.75 19.54
C GLY A 6 -11.74 15.79 19.65
N CYS A 7 -11.18 16.95 19.97
CA CYS A 7 -9.75 17.09 20.23
C CYS A 7 -9.35 16.32 21.49
N PRO A 8 -8.41 15.37 21.43
CA PRO A 8 -8.00 14.60 22.61
C PRO A 8 -7.22 15.44 23.64
N SER A 9 -6.70 16.61 23.26
CA SER A 9 -5.96 17.50 24.14
C SER A 9 -6.84 18.49 24.90
N CYS A 10 -7.79 19.18 24.20
CA CYS A 10 -8.61 20.23 24.82
C CYS A 10 -10.10 19.92 24.89
N GLY A 11 -10.56 18.79 24.34
CA GLY A 11 -11.96 18.38 24.31
C GLY A 11 -12.86 19.16 23.34
N ALA A 12 -12.34 20.15 22.61
CA ALA A 12 -13.12 20.93 21.67
C ALA A 12 -13.64 20.04 20.52
N ALA A 13 -14.92 20.21 20.15
CA ALA A 13 -15.51 19.57 18.97
C ALA A 13 -15.19 20.43 17.73
N VAL A 14 -14.37 19.88 16.81
CA VAL A 14 -13.89 20.58 15.62
C VAL A 14 -14.52 20.00 14.36
N ARG A 15 -15.19 20.85 13.57
CA ARG A 15 -15.76 20.47 12.27
C ARG A 15 -14.65 20.21 11.27
N THR A 16 -14.38 18.93 11.00
CA THR A 16 -13.27 18.48 10.16
C THR A 16 -13.77 17.96 8.81
N ARG A 17 -13.13 18.39 7.73
CA ARG A 17 -13.39 17.87 6.38
C ARG A 17 -12.62 16.57 6.16
N MET A 18 -13.34 15.53 5.74
CA MET A 18 -12.78 14.21 5.43
C MET A 18 -13.09 13.83 3.97
N TRP A 19 -12.21 13.05 3.37
CA TRP A 19 -12.28 12.64 1.98
C TRP A 19 -12.35 11.10 1.89
N PRO A 20 -13.55 10.50 1.95
CA PRO A 20 -13.69 9.04 1.90
C PRO A 20 -13.37 8.44 0.53
N GLY A 21 -13.24 9.27 -0.51
CA GLY A 21 -12.83 8.90 -1.85
C GLY A 21 -12.01 9.99 -2.50
N VAL A 22 -10.94 9.61 -3.17
CA VAL A 22 -10.02 10.49 -3.91
C VAL A 22 -9.81 9.93 -5.31
N CYS A 23 -10.17 10.72 -6.32
CA CYS A 23 -9.84 10.45 -7.71
C CYS A 23 -8.57 11.19 -8.09
N ALA A 24 -7.57 10.48 -8.61
CA ALA A 24 -6.27 11.04 -8.98
C ALA A 24 -6.39 12.21 -9.96
N GLN A 25 -7.27 12.08 -10.97
CA GLN A 25 -7.46 13.06 -12.02
C GLN A 25 -8.27 14.28 -11.56
N GLU A 26 -9.21 14.08 -10.63
CA GLU A 26 -10.09 15.16 -10.15
C GLU A 26 -9.46 15.94 -8.98
N ARG A 27 -8.56 15.31 -8.24
CA ARG A 27 -7.97 15.84 -7.02
C ARG A 27 -6.47 15.60 -6.92
N PRO A 28 -5.68 16.13 -7.87
CA PRO A 28 -4.23 15.94 -7.88
C PRO A 28 -3.54 16.48 -6.62
N GLU A 29 -4.13 17.51 -5.98
CA GLU A 29 -3.63 18.04 -4.71
C GLU A 29 -3.78 17.07 -3.54
N LEU A 30 -4.86 16.26 -3.54
CA LEU A 30 -5.05 15.24 -2.51
C LEU A 30 -4.15 14.01 -2.76
N ARG A 31 -3.95 13.65 -4.05
CA ARG A 31 -2.96 12.64 -4.43
C ARG A 31 -1.56 13.06 -3.92
N ALA A 32 -1.16 14.31 -4.14
CA ALA A 32 0.13 14.80 -3.64
C ALA A 32 0.25 14.64 -2.12
N LYS A 33 -0.80 15.00 -1.36
CA LYS A 33 -0.85 14.81 0.09
C LYS A 33 -0.78 13.34 0.54
N MET A 34 -1.30 12.39 -0.24
CA MET A 34 -1.15 10.97 0.05
C MET A 34 0.29 10.51 -0.16
N LEU A 35 0.96 11.01 -1.20
CA LEU A 35 2.36 10.68 -1.50
C LEU A 35 3.37 11.33 -0.55
N ASP A 36 3.07 12.50 -0.01
CA ASP A 36 3.90 13.18 1.00
C ASP A 36 3.49 12.87 2.45
N GLU A 37 2.51 11.93 2.62
CA GLU A 37 2.03 11.42 3.90
C GLU A 37 1.30 12.45 4.79
N THR A 38 0.90 13.60 4.23
CA THR A 38 0.18 14.65 4.98
C THR A 38 -1.35 14.60 4.83
N PHE A 39 -1.87 13.63 4.10
CA PHE A 39 -3.31 13.55 3.82
C PHE A 39 -4.17 13.35 5.08
N PHE A 40 -3.64 12.64 6.06
CA PHE A 40 -4.31 12.35 7.33
C PHE A 40 -3.90 13.31 8.46
N ASP A 41 -3.05 14.29 8.19
CA ASP A 41 -2.65 15.28 9.18
C ASP A 41 -3.84 16.14 9.58
N TRP A 42 -3.99 16.31 10.88
CA TRP A 42 -5.01 17.15 11.49
C TRP A 42 -4.41 17.98 12.61
N THR A 43 -4.78 19.25 12.65
CA THR A 43 -4.38 20.17 13.72
C THR A 43 -5.63 20.81 14.31
N CYS A 44 -5.74 20.76 15.63
CA CYS A 44 -6.81 21.42 16.35
C CYS A 44 -6.67 22.94 16.25
N PRO A 45 -7.68 23.66 15.73
CA PRO A 45 -7.59 25.13 15.63
C PRO A 45 -7.66 25.83 16.98
N GLU A 46 -8.17 25.17 18.06
CA GLU A 46 -8.33 25.76 19.37
C GLU A 46 -7.05 25.69 20.23
N CYS A 47 -6.29 24.58 20.14
CA CYS A 47 -5.13 24.38 21.01
C CYS A 47 -3.83 24.03 20.28
N GLY A 48 -3.84 23.90 18.94
CA GLY A 48 -2.67 23.58 18.15
C GLY A 48 -2.22 22.11 18.24
N TYR A 49 -2.93 21.24 18.97
CA TYR A 49 -2.62 19.82 19.01
C TYR A 49 -2.68 19.21 17.61
N SER A 50 -1.63 18.50 17.21
CA SER A 50 -1.53 17.86 15.90
C SER A 50 -1.47 16.33 16.05
N ALA A 51 -2.16 15.63 15.16
CA ALA A 51 -2.17 14.17 15.08
C ALA A 51 -2.50 13.71 13.65
N GLN A 52 -2.20 12.45 13.34
CA GLN A 52 -2.73 11.81 12.14
C GLN A 52 -4.07 11.16 12.47
N PHE A 53 -5.09 11.51 11.70
CA PHE A 53 -6.45 10.95 11.80
C PHE A 53 -6.69 10.02 10.64
N GLU A 54 -6.43 8.73 10.83
CA GLU A 54 -6.69 7.71 9.83
C GLU A 54 -8.16 7.35 9.79
N TYR A 55 -8.70 7.23 8.58
CA TYR A 55 -10.07 6.82 8.35
C TYR A 55 -10.17 6.06 7.01
N PRO A 56 -11.19 5.20 6.84
CA PRO A 56 -11.39 4.48 5.59
C PRO A 56 -11.50 5.42 4.40
N CYS A 57 -10.67 5.18 3.38
CA CYS A 57 -10.57 6.02 2.20
C CYS A 57 -10.32 5.17 0.95
N LEU A 58 -11.05 5.46 -0.13
CA LEU A 58 -10.83 4.86 -1.44
C LEU A 58 -10.03 5.80 -2.33
N TYR A 59 -8.82 5.41 -2.72
CA TYR A 59 -8.09 6.05 -3.80
C TYR A 59 -8.38 5.33 -5.11
N HIS A 60 -8.59 6.08 -6.20
CA HIS A 60 -8.72 5.49 -7.52
C HIS A 60 -8.07 6.32 -8.62
N ASP A 61 -7.43 5.65 -9.56
CA ASP A 61 -6.88 6.20 -10.79
C ASP A 61 -7.60 5.56 -11.97
N ARG A 62 -8.38 6.38 -12.68
CA ARG A 62 -9.19 5.92 -13.83
C ARG A 62 -8.33 5.63 -15.06
N GLU A 63 -7.26 6.39 -15.25
CA GLU A 63 -6.38 6.25 -16.42
C GLU A 63 -5.54 4.97 -16.32
N ARG A 64 -5.02 4.69 -15.11
CA ARG A 64 -4.21 3.49 -14.84
C ARG A 64 -5.02 2.29 -14.38
N LYS A 65 -6.34 2.45 -14.25
CA LYS A 65 -7.30 1.39 -13.90
C LYS A 65 -6.94 0.65 -12.62
N PHE A 66 -6.78 1.38 -11.52
CA PHE A 66 -6.60 0.77 -10.21
C PHE A 66 -7.36 1.51 -9.10
N MET A 67 -7.68 0.77 -8.06
CA MET A 67 -8.30 1.24 -6.83
C MET A 67 -7.54 0.67 -5.64
N VAL A 68 -7.31 1.51 -4.62
CA VAL A 68 -6.73 1.09 -3.35
C VAL A 68 -7.63 1.57 -2.21
N TYR A 69 -8.15 0.64 -1.44
CA TYR A 69 -9.00 0.94 -0.28
C TYR A 69 -8.17 0.84 1.00
N LEU A 70 -8.04 1.94 1.69
CA LEU A 70 -7.46 1.98 3.03
C LEU A 70 -8.54 1.58 4.05
N ALA A 71 -8.30 0.50 4.78
CA ALA A 71 -9.10 0.02 5.89
C ALA A 71 -8.24 0.00 7.17
N PRO A 72 -8.11 1.13 7.89
CA PRO A 72 -7.26 1.20 9.06
C PRO A 72 -7.65 0.18 10.13
N SER A 73 -6.66 -0.49 10.72
CA SER A 73 -6.84 -1.41 11.83
C SER A 73 -7.46 -0.66 13.02
N GLY A 74 -8.52 -1.23 13.62
CA GLY A 74 -9.20 -0.58 14.75
C GLY A 74 -10.34 0.37 14.35
N SER A 75 -10.68 0.52 13.08
CA SER A 75 -11.85 1.30 12.63
C SER A 75 -13.21 0.68 13.05
N GLY A 76 -13.19 -0.44 13.79
CA GLY A 76 -14.37 -1.17 14.26
C GLY A 76 -15.16 -1.89 13.14
N ARG A 77 -14.66 -1.87 11.94
CA ARG A 77 -15.24 -2.59 10.80
C ARG A 77 -14.18 -3.49 10.21
N GLU A 78 -14.36 -4.78 10.39
CA GLU A 78 -13.60 -5.78 9.65
C GLU A 78 -13.88 -5.59 8.15
N PHE A 79 -12.83 -5.40 7.34
CA PHE A 79 -13.00 -5.31 5.91
C PHE A 79 -13.48 -6.68 5.40
N GLN A 80 -14.69 -6.74 4.91
CA GLN A 80 -15.19 -7.92 4.21
C GLN A 80 -15.02 -7.68 2.71
N PRO A 81 -14.32 -8.57 1.99
CA PRO A 81 -14.23 -8.51 0.55
C PRO A 81 -15.64 -8.50 -0.04
N VAL A 82 -15.97 -7.45 -0.76
CA VAL A 82 -17.24 -7.38 -1.51
C VAL A 82 -16.91 -7.58 -2.96
N ASP A 83 -17.51 -8.60 -3.59
CA ASP A 83 -17.49 -8.69 -5.04
C ASP A 83 -18.29 -7.52 -5.61
N VAL A 84 -17.56 -6.63 -6.26
CA VAL A 84 -18.15 -5.45 -6.92
C VAL A 84 -18.50 -5.74 -8.38
N GLY A 85 -18.17 -6.93 -8.90
CA GLY A 85 -18.31 -7.28 -10.30
C GLY A 85 -19.75 -7.35 -10.77
N GLU A 86 -20.64 -7.96 -10.00
CA GLU A 86 -22.06 -8.04 -10.34
C GLU A 86 -22.73 -6.66 -10.39
N LYS A 87 -22.37 -5.77 -9.42
CA LYS A 87 -22.96 -4.43 -9.32
C LYS A 87 -22.32 -3.41 -10.26
N PHE A 88 -21.04 -3.60 -10.58
CA PHE A 88 -20.24 -2.65 -11.36
C PHE A 88 -19.39 -3.38 -12.42
N PRO A 89 -20.02 -3.94 -13.48
CA PRO A 89 -19.29 -4.68 -14.53
C PRO A 89 -18.19 -3.86 -15.21
N GLN A 90 -18.34 -2.54 -15.24
CA GLN A 90 -17.35 -1.60 -15.79
C GLN A 90 -16.06 -1.53 -14.99
N LEU A 91 -16.01 -2.15 -13.81
CA LEU A 91 -14.81 -2.23 -12.97
C LEU A 91 -14.09 -3.59 -13.08
N ALA A 92 -14.49 -4.45 -14.02
CA ALA A 92 -13.93 -5.80 -14.16
C ALA A 92 -12.42 -5.78 -14.49
N ASP A 93 -11.97 -4.78 -15.27
CA ASP A 93 -10.57 -4.61 -15.67
C ASP A 93 -9.77 -3.67 -14.76
N VAL A 94 -10.34 -3.29 -13.61
CA VAL A 94 -9.72 -2.39 -12.63
C VAL A 94 -9.07 -3.22 -11.52
N LYS A 95 -7.77 -3.06 -11.31
CA LYS A 95 -7.07 -3.68 -10.17
C LYS A 95 -7.59 -3.12 -8.84
N LYS A 96 -7.86 -3.99 -7.88
CA LYS A 96 -8.44 -3.62 -6.58
C LYS A 96 -7.57 -4.14 -5.45
N ARG A 97 -7.12 -3.23 -4.58
CA ARG A 97 -6.29 -3.58 -3.42
C ARG A 97 -6.89 -3.03 -2.14
N VAL A 98 -6.75 -3.79 -1.06
CA VAL A 98 -7.01 -3.32 0.29
C VAL A 98 -5.70 -3.25 1.06
N VAL A 99 -5.55 -2.19 1.84
CA VAL A 99 -4.37 -1.93 2.68
C VAL A 99 -4.79 -1.46 4.07
N ALA A 100 -3.96 -1.66 5.07
CA ALA A 100 -4.27 -1.33 6.45
C ALA A 100 -3.67 0.01 6.92
N THR A 101 -2.65 0.53 6.22
CA THR A 101 -1.93 1.74 6.64
C THR A 101 -1.77 2.76 5.51
N PRO A 102 -1.62 4.07 5.84
CA PRO A 102 -1.30 5.10 4.85
C PRO A 102 -0.01 4.84 4.06
N ALA A 103 1.00 4.25 4.69
CA ALA A 103 2.25 3.90 4.03
C ALA A 103 2.07 2.81 2.96
N GLU A 104 1.26 1.78 3.24
CA GLU A 104 0.88 0.77 2.25
C GLU A 104 0.03 1.37 1.11
N LEU A 105 -0.87 2.33 1.43
CA LEU A 105 -1.63 3.05 0.41
C LEU A 105 -0.70 3.79 -0.54
N LYS A 106 0.26 4.55 -0.01
CA LYS A 106 1.29 5.24 -0.79
C LYS A 106 2.10 4.26 -1.63
N GLU A 107 2.55 3.16 -1.05
CA GLU A 107 3.29 2.12 -1.76
C GLU A 107 2.53 1.59 -2.99
N LYS A 108 1.26 1.21 -2.82
CA LYS A 108 0.43 0.72 -3.94
C LYS A 108 0.23 1.76 -5.03
N ILE A 109 0.03 3.03 -4.66
CA ILE A 109 -0.04 4.13 -5.63
C ILE A 109 1.26 4.21 -6.44
N LEU A 110 2.41 4.23 -5.78
CA LEU A 110 3.72 4.32 -6.45
C LEU A 110 3.99 3.13 -7.38
N ILE A 111 3.65 1.91 -6.96
CA ILE A 111 3.81 0.69 -7.76
C ILE A 111 2.99 0.77 -9.05
N PHE A 112 1.70 1.11 -8.94
CA PHE A 112 0.81 1.14 -10.10
C PHE A 112 1.09 2.33 -11.02
N GLU A 113 1.51 3.47 -10.48
CA GLU A 113 1.94 4.62 -11.28
C GLU A 113 3.24 4.34 -12.04
N ALA A 114 4.12 3.51 -11.50
CA ALA A 114 5.30 3.01 -12.21
C ALA A 114 4.98 1.92 -13.26
N GLY A 115 3.71 1.51 -13.41
CA GLY A 115 3.29 0.46 -14.33
C GLY A 115 3.72 -0.95 -13.92
N LEU A 116 4.05 -1.15 -12.64
CA LEU A 116 4.53 -2.43 -12.13
C LEU A 116 3.39 -3.33 -11.65
N ASP A 117 3.67 -4.63 -11.60
CA ASP A 117 2.81 -5.65 -10.97
C ASP A 117 3.15 -5.74 -9.49
N ASP A 118 2.17 -5.53 -8.62
CA ASP A 118 2.40 -5.47 -7.18
C ASP A 118 2.69 -6.84 -6.55
N TYR A 119 2.27 -7.94 -7.15
CA TYR A 119 2.69 -9.28 -6.71
C TYR A 119 4.18 -9.49 -6.93
N ALA A 120 4.68 -9.11 -8.11
CA ALA A 120 6.10 -9.21 -8.41
C ALA A 120 6.95 -8.31 -7.51
N VAL A 121 6.49 -7.08 -7.26
CA VAL A 121 7.15 -6.16 -6.33
C VAL A 121 7.19 -6.73 -4.92
N GLU A 122 6.08 -7.34 -4.45
CA GLU A 122 5.99 -7.95 -3.12
C GLU A 122 6.94 -9.15 -2.98
N LEU A 123 7.08 -9.99 -4.03
CA LEU A 123 8.06 -11.09 -4.04
C LEU A 123 9.49 -10.60 -3.89
N VAL A 124 9.89 -9.55 -4.63
CA VAL A 124 11.22 -8.95 -4.50
C VAL A 124 11.43 -8.37 -3.11
N LYS A 125 10.43 -7.65 -2.58
CA LYS A 125 10.47 -7.05 -1.24
C LYS A 125 10.62 -8.12 -0.17
N TYR A 126 9.84 -9.20 -0.26
CA TYR A 126 9.91 -10.33 0.67
C TYR A 126 11.30 -10.98 0.69
N ALA A 127 11.86 -11.28 -0.49
CA ALA A 127 13.21 -11.87 -0.59
C ALA A 127 14.30 -10.95 -0.02
N LEU A 128 14.19 -9.64 -0.22
CA LEU A 128 15.14 -8.67 0.35
C LEU A 128 14.99 -8.56 1.87
N ALA A 129 13.76 -8.61 2.40
CA ALA A 129 13.49 -8.59 3.83
C ALA A 129 14.09 -9.83 4.52
N ASP A 130 13.95 -11.01 3.90
CA ASP A 130 14.51 -12.27 4.39
C ASP A 130 16.05 -12.19 4.52
N VAL A 131 16.72 -11.71 3.48
CA VAL A 131 18.19 -11.49 3.48
C VAL A 131 18.62 -10.48 4.56
N LEU A 132 17.80 -9.47 4.81
CA LEU A 132 18.09 -8.48 5.86
C LEU A 132 17.89 -9.07 7.26
N ALA A 133 16.86 -9.86 7.46
CA ALA A 133 16.58 -10.53 8.73
C ALA A 133 17.68 -11.54 9.11
N GLU A 134 18.24 -12.26 8.13
CA GLU A 134 19.36 -13.19 8.34
C GLU A 134 20.65 -12.48 8.76
N LYS A 135 20.88 -11.26 8.25
CA LYS A 135 22.11 -10.46 8.48
C LYS A 135 22.05 -9.56 9.70
N SER A 136 20.87 -9.30 10.24
CA SER A 136 20.67 -8.43 11.39
C SER A 136 20.13 -9.19 12.59
N VAL A 137 20.50 -8.73 13.79
CA VAL A 137 19.94 -9.21 15.06
C VAL A 137 18.46 -8.81 15.21
N GLN A 138 17.95 -7.93 14.36
CA GLN A 138 16.60 -7.37 14.37
C GLN A 138 15.68 -8.19 13.48
N LYS A 139 14.65 -8.79 14.07
CA LYS A 139 13.80 -9.82 13.42
C LYS A 139 12.65 -9.29 12.59
N ALA A 140 12.20 -8.05 12.77
CA ALA A 140 11.09 -7.50 12.01
C ALA A 140 11.57 -6.30 11.20
N VAL A 141 11.39 -6.39 9.89
CA VAL A 141 11.77 -5.35 8.94
C VAL A 141 10.59 -5.08 8.05
N GLN A 142 9.95 -3.92 8.23
CA GLN A 142 8.90 -3.47 7.34
C GLN A 142 9.51 -2.80 6.11
N GLY A 143 9.17 -3.27 4.93
CA GLY A 143 9.70 -2.75 3.68
C GLY A 143 8.62 -2.12 2.81
N TYR A 144 9.01 -1.06 2.08
CA TYR A 144 8.15 -0.38 1.12
C TYR A 144 8.87 -0.12 -0.18
N PHE A 145 8.17 -0.31 -1.30
CA PHE A 145 8.66 0.11 -2.61
C PHE A 145 8.86 1.63 -2.62
N SER A 146 9.99 2.08 -3.17
CA SER A 146 10.33 3.50 -3.27
C SER A 146 10.27 4.00 -4.72
N TYR A 147 11.02 3.36 -5.61
CA TYR A 147 11.01 3.70 -7.04
C TYR A 147 11.61 2.57 -7.89
N ALA A 148 11.32 2.59 -9.18
CA ALA A 148 12.00 1.80 -10.20
C ALA A 148 12.52 2.72 -11.29
N ASP A 149 13.66 2.32 -11.86
CA ASP A 149 14.32 3.03 -12.95
C ASP A 149 14.81 2.01 -14.00
N GLU A 150 14.09 1.94 -15.10
CA GLU A 150 14.40 1.05 -16.21
C GLU A 150 15.71 1.43 -16.91
N GLN A 151 16.08 2.72 -16.97
CA GLN A 151 17.29 3.17 -17.64
C GLN A 151 18.56 2.69 -16.90
N THR A 152 18.50 2.70 -15.58
CA THR A 152 19.60 2.20 -14.74
C THR A 152 19.42 0.74 -14.32
N ASN A 153 18.37 0.07 -14.79
CA ASN A 153 18.01 -1.31 -14.44
C ASN A 153 17.92 -1.53 -12.93
N ARG A 154 17.27 -0.62 -12.19
CA ARG A 154 17.21 -0.67 -10.72
C ARG A 154 15.80 -0.53 -10.18
N ILE A 155 15.53 -1.32 -9.13
CA ILE A 155 14.35 -1.19 -8.28
C ILE A 155 14.81 -0.99 -6.83
N CYS A 156 14.18 -0.06 -6.11
CA CYS A 156 14.59 0.40 -4.79
C CYS A 156 13.47 0.27 -3.76
N PHE A 157 13.85 -0.14 -2.56
CA PHE A 157 12.98 -0.30 -1.40
C PHE A 157 13.56 0.43 -0.19
N ALA A 158 12.68 0.96 0.67
CA ALA A 158 13.01 1.48 1.98
C ALA A 158 12.58 0.45 3.04
N PHE A 159 13.51 0.01 3.88
CA PHE A 159 13.24 -0.92 4.97
C PHE A 159 13.39 -0.21 6.31
N PHE A 160 12.45 -0.44 7.19
CA PHE A 160 12.39 0.13 8.53
C PHE A 160 12.63 -0.98 9.56
N PRO A 161 13.86 -1.11 10.08
CA PRO A 161 14.16 -2.06 11.15
C PRO A 161 13.44 -1.66 12.44
N GLU A 162 13.06 -2.63 13.26
CA GLU A 162 12.60 -2.34 14.63
C GLU A 162 13.74 -1.74 15.46
N GLY A 163 13.46 -0.64 16.16
CA GLY A 163 14.41 0.05 17.05
C GLY A 163 14.79 1.44 16.58
N GLU A 164 15.82 2.01 17.24
CA GLU A 164 16.34 3.34 16.91
C GLU A 164 17.22 3.25 15.65
N GLY A 165 16.75 3.82 14.56
CA GLY A 165 17.48 3.90 13.28
C GLY A 165 16.60 4.42 12.17
N GLY A 166 17.19 5.09 11.18
CA GLY A 166 16.46 5.54 9.98
C GLY A 166 16.24 4.40 8.99
N PRO A 167 15.45 4.64 7.93
CA PRO A 167 15.19 3.66 6.89
C PRO A 167 16.48 3.24 6.17
N VAL A 168 16.58 1.95 5.90
CA VAL A 168 17.69 1.36 5.14
C VAL A 168 17.27 1.17 3.69
N MET A 169 17.88 1.93 2.77
CA MET A 169 17.61 1.80 1.35
C MET A 169 18.29 0.56 0.79
N ARG A 170 17.54 -0.26 0.06
CA ARG A 170 18.04 -1.43 -0.67
C ARG A 170 17.67 -1.35 -2.14
N LYS A 171 18.66 -1.58 -2.99
CA LYS A 171 18.49 -1.58 -4.44
C LYS A 171 18.83 -2.96 -4.98
N THR A 172 18.04 -3.42 -5.93
CA THR A 172 18.35 -4.62 -6.72
C THR A 172 18.09 -4.36 -8.19
N SER A 173 18.41 -5.34 -9.04
CA SER A 173 18.18 -5.24 -10.48
C SER A 173 16.70 -5.39 -10.81
N MET A 174 16.24 -4.70 -11.86
CA MET A 174 14.93 -4.97 -12.48
C MET A 174 14.82 -6.40 -13.04
N ASP A 175 15.94 -7.11 -13.21
CA ASP A 175 15.91 -8.53 -13.59
C ASP A 175 15.32 -9.39 -12.47
N ALA A 176 15.57 -9.03 -11.18
CA ALA A 176 14.91 -9.67 -10.05
C ALA A 176 13.40 -9.47 -10.09
N TYR A 177 12.94 -8.26 -10.43
CA TYR A 177 11.52 -7.99 -10.64
C TYR A 177 10.93 -8.79 -11.81
N ARG A 178 11.63 -8.85 -12.96
CA ARG A 178 11.17 -9.62 -14.14
C ARG A 178 11.02 -11.10 -13.81
N LYS A 179 12.00 -11.67 -13.09
CA LYS A 179 11.90 -13.06 -12.61
C LYS A 179 10.74 -13.26 -11.65
N SER A 180 10.57 -12.35 -10.72
CA SER A 180 9.43 -12.40 -9.77
C SER A 180 8.09 -12.24 -10.49
N LEU A 181 8.03 -11.49 -11.59
CA LEU A 181 6.83 -11.34 -12.41
C LEU A 181 6.45 -12.66 -13.12
N GLU A 182 7.43 -13.43 -13.61
CA GLU A 182 7.21 -14.76 -14.16
C GLU A 182 6.61 -15.68 -13.08
N ILE A 183 7.26 -15.78 -11.93
CA ILE A 183 6.80 -16.60 -10.79
C ILE A 183 5.38 -16.17 -10.36
N ALA A 184 5.12 -14.88 -10.19
CA ALA A 184 3.81 -14.40 -9.79
C ALA A 184 2.72 -14.74 -10.81
N ARG A 185 3.02 -14.73 -12.11
CA ARG A 185 2.05 -15.08 -13.17
C ARG A 185 1.68 -16.56 -13.17
N GLU A 186 2.62 -17.42 -12.85
CA GLU A 186 2.45 -18.87 -12.84
C GLU A 186 1.74 -19.37 -11.57
N HIS A 187 2.07 -18.78 -10.41
CA HIS A 187 1.66 -19.32 -9.11
C HIS A 187 0.66 -18.45 -8.32
N ARG A 188 0.33 -17.23 -8.80
CA ARG A 188 -0.73 -16.46 -8.14
C ARG A 188 -2.11 -17.00 -8.47
N ARG A 189 -2.99 -16.99 -7.50
CA ARG A 189 -4.41 -17.29 -7.75
C ARG A 189 -5.02 -16.24 -8.67
N PRO A 190 -5.99 -16.65 -9.54
CA PRO A 190 -6.76 -15.70 -10.33
C PRO A 190 -7.38 -14.63 -9.42
N GLU A 191 -7.29 -13.37 -9.83
CA GLU A 191 -7.94 -12.29 -9.10
C GLU A 191 -9.45 -12.37 -9.32
N GLU A 192 -10.19 -12.46 -8.22
CA GLU A 192 -11.62 -12.19 -8.22
C GLU A 192 -11.86 -10.69 -8.38
N ASN A 193 -13.06 -10.29 -8.83
CA ASN A 193 -13.40 -8.87 -8.98
C ASN A 193 -13.69 -8.20 -7.63
N SER A 194 -12.83 -8.44 -6.65
CA SER A 194 -12.91 -7.98 -5.26
C SER A 194 -11.64 -7.24 -4.84
N PHE A 195 -11.74 -6.50 -3.72
CA PHE A 195 -10.55 -5.91 -3.11
C PHE A 195 -9.77 -6.98 -2.36
N VAL A 196 -8.53 -7.19 -2.75
CA VAL A 196 -7.65 -8.20 -2.15
C VAL A 196 -6.38 -7.56 -1.55
N PRO A 197 -5.86 -8.08 -0.43
CA PRO A 197 -4.52 -7.71 0.03
C PRO A 197 -3.48 -8.38 -0.86
N VAL A 198 -2.39 -7.67 -1.13
CA VAL A 198 -1.17 -8.22 -1.71
C VAL A 198 -0.03 -7.74 -0.83
N ASP A 199 0.50 -8.63 -0.01
CA ASP A 199 1.38 -8.37 1.12
C ASP A 199 2.41 -9.51 1.28
N ALA A 200 3.19 -9.47 2.36
CA ALA A 200 4.19 -10.48 2.66
C ALA A 200 3.62 -11.91 2.82
N VAL A 201 2.37 -12.04 3.29
CA VAL A 201 1.69 -13.35 3.38
C VAL A 201 1.39 -13.89 1.99
N THR A 202 0.90 -13.01 1.11
CA THR A 202 0.66 -13.33 -0.30
C THR A 202 1.96 -13.75 -1.00
N ALA A 203 3.05 -13.00 -0.80
CA ALA A 203 4.36 -13.33 -1.36
C ALA A 203 4.88 -14.68 -0.87
N LYS A 204 4.76 -14.94 0.43
CA LYS A 204 5.15 -16.22 1.01
C LYS A 204 4.39 -17.40 0.38
N ASN A 205 3.07 -17.29 0.26
CA ASN A 205 2.24 -18.35 -0.32
C ASN A 205 2.65 -18.66 -1.76
N ILE A 206 2.88 -17.64 -2.59
CA ILE A 206 3.35 -17.81 -3.98
C ILE A 206 4.72 -18.50 -4.03
N LEU A 207 5.64 -18.13 -3.14
CA LEU A 207 6.97 -18.74 -3.10
C LEU A 207 6.93 -20.18 -2.61
N ASP A 208 6.04 -20.51 -1.68
CA ASP A 208 5.87 -21.88 -1.20
C ASP A 208 5.32 -22.77 -2.34
N GLU A 209 4.29 -22.34 -3.07
CA GLU A 209 3.79 -23.04 -4.27
C GLU A 209 4.89 -23.21 -5.35
N TYR A 210 5.65 -22.15 -5.64
CA TYR A 210 6.76 -22.21 -6.61
C TYR A 210 7.83 -23.23 -6.21
N ARG A 211 8.16 -23.36 -4.91
CA ARG A 211 9.16 -24.32 -4.42
C ARG A 211 8.68 -25.76 -4.49
N GLU A 212 7.38 -25.99 -4.25
CA GLU A 212 6.76 -27.31 -4.37
C GLU A 212 6.78 -27.80 -5.81
N ASP A 213 6.54 -26.95 -6.79
CA ASP A 213 6.54 -27.29 -8.21
C ASP A 213 7.95 -27.49 -8.79
N ALA A 214 8.96 -26.91 -8.15
CA ALA A 214 10.37 -27.00 -8.59
C ALA A 214 11.15 -28.20 -7.99
N GLY A 215 10.58 -28.95 -7.03
CA GLY A 215 11.20 -30.08 -6.33
C GLY A 215 10.69 -31.40 -6.78
#